data_c6945f5f71166df7c186ec0d1e3eb830
#
_entry.id   c6945f5f71166df7c186ec0d1e3eb830
#
_cell.length_a   1.000
_cell.length_b   1.000
_cell.length_c   1.000
_cell.angle_alpha   90.00
_cell.angle_beta   90.00
_cell.angle_gamma   90.00
#
_symmetry.space_group_name_H-M   'P 1'
#
loop_
_entity.id
_entity.type
_entity.pdbx_description
1 polymer ?
#
loop_
_entity_poly.entity_id
_entity_poly.type
_entity_poly.pdbx_seq_one_letter_code
_entity_poly.pdbx_strand_id
1 'polypeptide(L)'
;MAERKTIVYPNPEVLAQAVAARTLLTIIDLLSEPDRQRVDIAVTGGTDGIYVLKVMGESPLADAVDWRRVHVWWGDERFVAADDDDRNAKQAREAWFGKLIEDGLMPAGNIHEMPADGRDADEIASASPEQTDAVLAAAAAEYQRELVEQ
;
A
#
# COMPACT_ATOMS: atom_id res chain seq x y z
N MET A 1 -23.00 -1.49 -16.48
CA MET A 1 -21.52 -1.36 -16.36
C MET A 1 -21.19 0.12 -16.16
N ALA A 2 -20.31 0.45 -15.21
CA ALA A 2 -19.87 1.83 -15.05
C ALA A 2 -19.09 2.27 -16.31
N GLU A 3 -19.38 3.49 -16.78
CA GLU A 3 -18.70 4.06 -17.95
C GLU A 3 -17.22 4.32 -17.59
N ARG A 4 -16.30 3.84 -18.44
CA ARG A 4 -14.87 4.07 -18.27
C ARG A 4 -14.54 5.52 -18.64
N LYS A 5 -14.12 6.29 -17.65
CA LYS A 5 -13.68 7.69 -17.86
C LYS A 5 -12.16 7.78 -17.79
N THR A 6 -11.54 8.30 -18.85
CA THR A 6 -10.11 8.64 -18.86
C THR A 6 -9.93 10.14 -18.68
N ILE A 7 -9.08 10.52 -17.73
CA ILE A 7 -8.72 11.93 -17.47
C ILE A 7 -7.21 12.04 -17.66
N VAL A 8 -6.78 12.97 -18.49
CA VAL A 8 -5.37 13.26 -18.78
C VAL A 8 -4.99 14.57 -18.12
N TYR A 9 -3.89 14.56 -17.40
CA TYR A 9 -3.34 15.75 -16.73
C TYR A 9 -2.09 16.23 -17.46
N PRO A 10 -1.74 17.54 -17.35
CA PRO A 10 -0.68 18.14 -18.15
C PRO A 10 0.72 17.69 -17.77
N ASN A 11 0.93 17.24 -16.54
CA ASN A 11 2.22 16.80 -16.01
C ASN A 11 2.04 15.86 -14.80
N PRO A 12 3.09 15.14 -14.37
CA PRO A 12 3.03 14.21 -13.23
C PRO A 12 2.66 14.89 -11.91
N GLU A 13 3.05 16.12 -11.69
CA GLU A 13 2.77 16.86 -10.45
C GLU A 13 1.27 17.12 -10.30
N VAL A 14 0.62 17.60 -11.35
CA VAL A 14 -0.84 17.83 -11.36
C VAL A 14 -1.59 16.50 -11.28
N LEU A 15 -1.09 15.46 -11.94
CA LEU A 15 -1.65 14.11 -11.82
C LEU A 15 -1.62 13.63 -10.37
N ALA A 16 -0.47 13.72 -9.70
CA ALA A 16 -0.31 13.26 -8.32
C ALA A 16 -1.22 14.05 -7.35
N GLN A 17 -1.30 15.36 -7.49
CA GLN A 17 -2.21 16.20 -6.70
C GLN A 17 -3.68 15.80 -6.90
N ALA A 18 -4.09 15.57 -8.14
CA ALA A 18 -5.45 15.20 -8.46
C ALA A 18 -5.81 13.80 -7.95
N VAL A 19 -4.90 12.83 -8.06
CA VAL A 19 -5.10 11.47 -7.54
C VAL A 19 -5.14 11.49 -6.02
N ALA A 20 -4.19 12.15 -5.36
CA ALA A 20 -4.15 12.29 -3.91
C ALA A 20 -5.45 12.91 -3.36
N ALA A 21 -5.88 14.04 -3.92
CA ALA A 21 -7.11 14.71 -3.49
C ALA A 21 -8.35 13.83 -3.69
N ARG A 22 -8.48 13.14 -4.82
CA ARG A 22 -9.61 12.25 -5.10
C ARG A 22 -9.63 11.05 -4.14
N THR A 23 -8.47 10.46 -3.87
CA THR A 23 -8.35 9.33 -2.94
C THR A 23 -8.75 9.74 -1.54
N LEU A 24 -8.19 10.83 -1.02
CA LEU A 24 -8.51 11.33 0.32
C LEU A 24 -10.00 11.70 0.46
N LEU A 25 -10.57 12.42 -0.51
CA LEU A 25 -11.99 12.75 -0.50
C LEU A 25 -12.88 11.49 -0.54
N THR A 26 -12.52 10.51 -1.35
CA THR A 26 -13.25 9.23 -1.40
C THR A 26 -13.21 8.50 -0.05
N ILE A 27 -12.06 8.48 0.63
CA ILE A 27 -11.93 7.88 1.96
C ILE A 27 -12.82 8.63 2.96
N ILE A 28 -12.76 9.96 2.96
CA ILE A 28 -13.58 10.83 3.85
C ILE A 28 -15.06 10.57 3.62
N ASP A 29 -15.50 10.57 2.37
CA ASP A 29 -16.91 10.35 2.01
C ASP A 29 -17.39 8.97 2.47
N LEU A 30 -16.60 7.90 2.19
CA LEU A 30 -16.91 6.55 2.62
C LEU A 30 -16.97 6.42 4.15
N LEU A 31 -16.00 6.98 4.87
CA LEU A 31 -15.98 6.95 6.33
C LEU A 31 -17.11 7.77 6.98
N SER A 32 -17.72 8.67 6.23
CA SER A 32 -18.89 9.46 6.68
C SER A 32 -20.22 8.69 6.56
N GLU A 33 -20.24 7.56 5.87
CA GLU A 33 -21.41 6.69 5.81
C GLU A 33 -21.71 6.08 7.19
N PRO A 34 -22.96 6.13 7.70
CA PRO A 34 -23.29 5.72 9.09
C PRO A 34 -22.90 4.28 9.44
N ASP A 35 -23.01 3.36 8.49
CA ASP A 35 -22.79 1.92 8.69
C ASP A 35 -21.38 1.47 8.29
N ARG A 36 -20.56 2.38 7.76
CA ARG A 36 -19.19 2.06 7.32
C ARG A 36 -18.25 1.97 8.51
N GLN A 37 -17.74 0.77 8.78
CA GLN A 37 -16.80 0.56 9.89
C GLN A 37 -15.36 0.84 9.46
N ARG A 38 -14.99 0.51 8.22
CA ARG A 38 -13.64 0.69 7.68
C ARG A 38 -13.63 0.93 6.18
N VAL A 39 -12.48 1.39 5.69
CA VAL A 39 -12.15 1.52 4.26
C VAL A 39 -10.85 0.78 4.01
N ASP A 40 -10.83 -0.03 2.97
CA ASP A 40 -9.65 -0.73 2.48
C ASP A 40 -9.16 -0.05 1.21
N ILE A 41 -7.88 0.26 1.15
CA ILE A 41 -7.23 0.83 -0.04
C ILE A 41 -6.11 -0.09 -0.50
N ALA A 42 -5.99 -0.31 -1.80
CA ALA A 42 -4.85 -0.97 -2.40
C ALA A 42 -3.94 0.07 -3.05
N VAL A 43 -2.68 0.10 -2.62
CA VAL A 43 -1.67 1.01 -3.15
C VAL A 43 -0.71 0.28 -4.09
N THR A 44 0.07 1.01 -4.83
CA THR A 44 1.08 0.48 -5.75
C THR A 44 2.42 1.14 -5.49
N GLY A 45 3.48 0.44 -5.85
CA GLY A 45 4.83 0.99 -5.85
C GLY A 45 5.13 1.81 -7.11
N GLY A 46 6.40 1.95 -7.38
CA GLY A 46 6.94 2.73 -8.49
C GLY A 46 6.93 4.23 -8.20
N THR A 47 7.67 4.97 -9.04
CA THR A 47 7.91 6.40 -8.84
C THR A 47 6.61 7.21 -8.67
N ASP A 48 5.65 6.99 -9.55
CA ASP A 48 4.40 7.76 -9.52
C ASP A 48 3.49 7.36 -8.34
N GLY A 49 3.41 6.06 -8.02
CA GLY A 49 2.62 5.58 -6.89
C GLY A 49 3.15 6.11 -5.55
N ILE A 50 4.45 6.04 -5.34
CA ILE A 50 5.11 6.57 -4.14
C ILE A 50 5.01 8.09 -4.07
N TYR A 51 5.12 8.79 -5.20
CA TYR A 51 4.93 10.24 -5.24
C TYR A 51 3.50 10.66 -4.85
N VAL A 52 2.48 9.93 -5.29
CA VAL A 52 1.08 10.16 -4.85
C VAL A 52 0.96 10.01 -3.33
N LEU A 53 1.55 8.97 -2.72
CA LEU A 53 1.53 8.80 -1.26
C LEU A 53 2.17 9.97 -0.52
N LYS A 54 3.30 10.46 -1.00
CA LYS A 54 3.95 11.65 -0.44
C LYS A 54 3.03 12.86 -0.51
N VAL A 55 2.41 13.11 -1.67
CA VAL A 55 1.46 14.23 -1.85
C VAL A 55 0.23 14.07 -0.96
N MET A 56 -0.27 12.84 -0.74
CA MET A 56 -1.34 12.59 0.21
C MET A 56 -0.95 12.98 1.63
N GLY A 57 0.27 12.63 2.06
CA GLY A 57 0.79 12.96 3.39
C GLY A 57 1.01 14.46 3.62
N GLU A 58 1.23 15.23 2.56
CA GLU A 58 1.40 16.69 2.60
C GLU A 58 0.05 17.44 2.48
N SER A 59 -1.04 16.73 2.18
CA SER A 59 -2.35 17.33 1.96
C SER A 59 -3.09 17.58 3.27
N PRO A 60 -3.67 18.78 3.47
CA PRO A 60 -4.51 19.05 4.65
C PRO A 60 -5.77 18.18 4.71
N LEU A 61 -6.17 17.54 3.61
CA LEU A 61 -7.27 16.57 3.61
C LEU A 61 -6.91 15.31 4.40
N ALA A 62 -5.62 14.97 4.53
CA ALA A 62 -5.19 13.81 5.31
C ALA A 62 -5.54 13.94 6.80
N ASP A 63 -5.58 15.17 7.33
CA ASP A 63 -5.93 15.45 8.72
C ASP A 63 -7.42 15.20 9.02
N ALA A 64 -8.26 15.18 7.99
CA ALA A 64 -9.69 14.91 8.11
C ALA A 64 -10.04 13.42 8.11
N VAL A 65 -9.08 12.53 7.85
CA VAL A 65 -9.29 11.08 7.77
C VAL A 65 -9.08 10.43 9.14
N ASP A 66 -10.02 9.60 9.58
CA ASP A 66 -9.81 8.70 10.72
C ASP A 66 -9.00 7.47 10.26
N TRP A 67 -7.68 7.59 10.29
CA TRP A 67 -6.74 6.56 9.84
C TRP A 67 -6.82 5.26 10.64
N ARG A 68 -7.43 5.24 11.82
CA ARG A 68 -7.69 4.00 12.59
C ARG A 68 -8.67 3.07 11.87
N ARG A 69 -9.45 3.60 10.95
CA ARG A 69 -10.46 2.89 10.16
C ARG A 69 -10.03 2.63 8.71
N VAL A 70 -8.78 2.95 8.35
CA VAL A 70 -8.24 2.73 7.01
C VAL A 70 -7.25 1.58 7.07
N HIS A 71 -7.44 0.59 6.19
CA HIS A 71 -6.55 -0.54 6.00
C HIS A 71 -5.87 -0.43 4.64
N VAL A 72 -4.57 -0.69 4.62
CA VAL A 72 -3.71 -0.53 3.43
C VAL A 72 -3.19 -1.88 2.96
N TRP A 73 -3.38 -2.15 1.69
CA TRP A 73 -2.99 -3.36 0.97
C TRP A 73 -2.12 -3.00 -0.23
N TRP A 74 -1.43 -3.98 -0.80
CA TRP A 74 -0.67 -3.83 -2.04
C TRP A 74 -1.25 -4.69 -3.16
N GLY A 75 -1.28 -4.15 -4.40
CA GLY A 75 -1.69 -4.89 -5.58
C GLY A 75 -0.59 -5.81 -6.11
N ASP A 76 0.67 -5.44 -5.87
CA ASP A 76 1.87 -6.20 -6.19
C ASP A 76 3.02 -5.86 -5.23
N GLU A 77 3.99 -6.74 -5.12
CA GLU A 77 5.18 -6.52 -4.31
C GLU A 77 6.38 -7.24 -4.92
N ARG A 78 7.59 -6.78 -4.58
CA ARG A 78 8.85 -7.44 -4.91
C ARG A 78 9.19 -8.45 -3.83
N PHE A 79 9.41 -9.72 -4.24
CA PHE A 79 9.77 -10.78 -3.29
C PHE A 79 11.27 -10.73 -3.01
N VAL A 80 11.65 -9.80 -2.15
CA VAL A 80 13.01 -9.52 -1.67
C VAL A 80 12.97 -9.36 -0.15
N ALA A 81 14.13 -9.13 0.49
CA ALA A 81 14.20 -8.89 1.93
C ALA A 81 13.31 -7.72 2.37
N ALA A 82 12.86 -7.73 3.61
CA ALA A 82 11.90 -6.72 4.12
C ALA A 82 12.48 -5.30 4.13
N ASP A 83 13.78 -5.16 4.26
CA ASP A 83 14.52 -3.90 4.28
C ASP A 83 15.15 -3.52 2.93
N ASP A 84 14.89 -4.30 1.88
CA ASP A 84 15.37 -4.02 0.53
C ASP A 84 14.73 -2.75 -0.03
N ASP A 85 15.51 -1.92 -0.71
CA ASP A 85 15.06 -0.64 -1.29
C ASP A 85 14.05 -0.82 -2.41
N ASP A 86 13.98 -2.01 -3.02
CA ASP A 86 12.99 -2.34 -4.06
C ASP A 86 11.62 -2.71 -3.49
N ARG A 87 11.47 -2.86 -2.16
CA ARG A 87 10.18 -3.16 -1.51
C ARG A 87 9.21 -1.98 -1.61
N ASN A 88 8.07 -2.20 -2.25
CA ASN A 88 6.99 -1.22 -2.33
C ASN A 88 6.50 -0.80 -0.93
N ALA A 89 6.35 -1.76 -0.02
CA ALA A 89 5.90 -1.50 1.35
C ALA A 89 6.90 -0.63 2.12
N LYS A 90 8.22 -0.89 2.01
CA LYS A 90 9.25 -0.05 2.61
C LYS A 90 9.17 1.38 2.09
N GLN A 91 9.17 1.55 0.75
CA GLN A 91 9.07 2.87 0.11
C GLN A 91 7.81 3.63 0.55
N ALA A 92 6.67 2.95 0.67
CA ALA A 92 5.42 3.56 1.13
C ALA A 92 5.46 3.99 2.60
N ARG A 93 6.11 3.21 3.47
CA ARG A 93 6.35 3.59 4.88
C ARG A 93 7.22 4.84 4.97
N GLU A 94 8.31 4.88 4.23
CA GLU A 94 9.23 6.02 4.20
C GLU A 94 8.57 7.26 3.60
N ALA A 95 7.71 7.10 2.59
CA ALA A 95 7.01 8.21 1.96
C ALA A 95 5.98 8.86 2.89
N TRP A 96 5.26 8.06 3.70
CA TRP A 96 4.19 8.60 4.54
C TRP A 96 3.67 7.68 5.63
N PHE A 97 3.34 6.40 5.36
CA PHE A 97 2.62 5.55 6.32
C PHE A 97 3.38 5.33 7.62
N GLY A 98 4.71 5.30 7.58
CA GLY A 98 5.54 5.22 8.79
C GLY A 98 5.25 6.36 9.76
N LYS A 99 5.11 7.57 9.25
CA LYS A 99 4.76 8.74 10.06
C LYS A 99 3.36 8.63 10.68
N LEU A 100 2.37 8.14 9.97
CA LEU A 100 1.02 7.92 10.54
C LEU A 100 1.03 6.95 11.72
N ILE A 101 1.89 5.91 11.65
CA ILE A 101 2.06 4.93 12.71
C ILE A 101 2.81 5.55 13.90
N GLU A 102 3.92 6.25 13.65
CA GLU A 102 4.72 6.93 14.67
C GLU A 102 3.93 7.98 15.45
N ASP A 103 3.09 8.72 14.75
CA ASP A 103 2.20 9.74 15.34
C ASP A 103 0.98 9.11 16.05
N GLY A 104 0.81 7.78 16.00
CA GLY A 104 -0.31 7.07 16.63
C GLY A 104 -1.65 7.28 15.95
N LEU A 105 -1.65 7.79 14.72
CA LEU A 105 -2.86 8.04 13.94
C LEU A 105 -3.39 6.76 13.27
N MET A 106 -2.50 5.86 12.86
CA MET A 106 -2.82 4.58 12.22
C MET A 106 -2.23 3.43 13.03
N PRO A 107 -3.02 2.41 13.43
CA PRO A 107 -2.48 1.19 14.00
C PRO A 107 -1.56 0.47 13.00
N ALA A 108 -0.40 -0.02 13.44
CA ALA A 108 0.52 -0.76 12.57
C ALA A 108 -0.14 -2.00 11.94
N GLY A 109 -1.09 -2.65 12.63
CA GLY A 109 -1.85 -3.78 12.12
C GLY A 109 -2.82 -3.46 10.98
N ASN A 110 -3.02 -2.18 10.64
CA ASN A 110 -3.81 -1.77 9.48
C ASN A 110 -2.98 -1.77 8.17
N ILE A 111 -1.68 -2.02 8.26
CA ILE A 111 -0.78 -2.13 7.11
C ILE A 111 -0.56 -3.61 6.80
N HIS A 112 -1.16 -4.09 5.73
CA HIS A 112 -1.15 -5.49 5.29
C HIS A 112 -0.12 -5.68 4.18
N GLU A 113 1.13 -5.93 4.58
CA GLU A 113 2.23 -6.14 3.63
C GLU A 113 2.25 -7.58 3.12
N MET A 114 2.54 -7.75 1.83
CA MET A 114 2.89 -9.08 1.33
C MET A 114 4.16 -9.58 2.04
N PRO A 115 4.25 -10.87 2.39
CA PRO A 115 5.43 -11.42 3.04
C PRO A 115 6.72 -11.16 2.23
N ALA A 116 7.79 -10.84 2.93
CA ALA A 116 9.11 -10.65 2.33
C ALA A 116 9.84 -11.99 2.16
N ASP A 117 10.90 -12.01 1.35
CA ASP A 117 11.84 -13.13 1.32
C ASP A 117 12.68 -13.11 2.60
N GLY A 118 12.47 -14.11 3.45
CA GLY A 118 13.19 -14.23 4.73
C GLY A 118 14.50 -15.02 4.64
N ARG A 119 14.87 -15.48 3.42
CA ARG A 119 16.10 -16.23 3.20
C ARG A 119 17.32 -15.31 3.21
N ASP A 120 18.44 -15.81 3.70
CA ASP A 120 19.70 -15.11 3.57
C ASP A 120 20.31 -15.25 2.15
N ALA A 121 21.39 -14.51 1.89
CA ALA A 121 22.03 -14.48 0.57
C ALA A 121 22.57 -15.85 0.13
N ASP A 122 23.05 -16.67 1.05
CA ASP A 122 23.61 -18.01 0.76
C ASP A 122 22.47 -18.97 0.45
N GLU A 123 21.36 -18.90 1.17
CA GLU A 123 20.15 -19.68 0.91
C GLU A 123 19.54 -19.33 -0.46
N ILE A 124 19.49 -18.04 -0.82
CA ILE A 124 19.02 -17.60 -2.14
C ILE A 124 19.94 -18.09 -3.24
N ALA A 125 21.27 -17.95 -3.07
CA ALA A 125 22.26 -18.33 -4.07
C ALA A 125 22.33 -19.84 -4.32
N SER A 126 22.02 -20.64 -3.31
CA SER A 126 22.05 -22.12 -3.38
C SER A 126 20.72 -22.77 -3.75
N ALA A 127 19.62 -22.01 -3.74
CA ALA A 127 18.27 -22.52 -4.00
C ALA A 127 18.07 -22.88 -5.48
N SER A 128 17.41 -24.01 -5.73
CA SER A 128 16.91 -24.31 -7.08
C SER A 128 15.72 -23.43 -7.44
N PRO A 129 15.41 -23.30 -8.75
CA PRO A 129 14.19 -22.59 -9.17
C PRO A 129 12.93 -23.13 -8.49
N GLU A 130 12.79 -24.44 -8.37
CA GLU A 130 11.61 -25.09 -7.73
C GLU A 130 11.51 -24.75 -6.23
N GLN A 131 12.65 -24.64 -5.53
CA GLN A 131 12.69 -24.23 -4.14
C GLN A 131 12.26 -22.77 -3.99
N THR A 132 12.73 -21.88 -4.87
CA THR A 132 12.34 -20.48 -4.89
C THR A 132 10.85 -20.31 -5.20
N ASP A 133 10.33 -21.03 -6.18
CA ASP A 133 8.90 -21.03 -6.53
C ASP A 133 8.03 -21.50 -5.35
N ALA A 134 8.48 -22.52 -4.61
CA ALA A 134 7.77 -23.02 -3.45
C ALA A 134 7.68 -21.99 -2.31
N VAL A 135 8.78 -21.26 -2.02
CA VAL A 135 8.81 -20.19 -1.01
C VAL A 135 7.91 -19.03 -1.42
N LEU A 136 7.97 -18.62 -2.69
CA LEU A 136 7.13 -17.56 -3.24
C LEU A 136 5.63 -17.94 -3.19
N ALA A 137 5.30 -19.19 -3.55
CA ALA A 137 3.93 -19.68 -3.50
C ALA A 137 3.39 -19.71 -2.06
N ALA A 138 4.21 -20.05 -1.07
CA ALA A 138 3.83 -20.03 0.33
C ALA A 138 3.54 -18.59 0.81
N ALA A 139 4.39 -17.63 0.45
CA ALA A 139 4.19 -16.21 0.74
C ALA A 139 2.91 -15.67 0.10
N ALA A 140 2.64 -16.00 -1.15
CA ALA A 140 1.42 -15.61 -1.85
C ALA A 140 0.16 -16.20 -1.19
N ALA A 141 0.21 -17.48 -0.77
CA ALA A 141 -0.89 -18.14 -0.07
C ALA A 141 -1.15 -17.53 1.32
N GLU A 142 -0.12 -17.05 2.01
CA GLU A 142 -0.25 -16.34 3.28
C GLU A 142 -1.00 -15.03 3.10
N TYR A 143 -0.61 -14.20 2.13
CA TYR A 143 -1.29 -12.95 1.83
C TYR A 143 -2.72 -13.17 1.36
N GLN A 144 -2.97 -14.21 0.56
CA GLN A 144 -4.33 -14.59 0.16
C GLN A 144 -5.20 -14.94 1.37
N ARG A 145 -4.68 -15.69 2.35
CA ARG A 145 -5.44 -16.00 3.58
C ARG A 145 -5.80 -14.72 4.33
N GLU A 146 -4.84 -13.82 4.51
CA GLU A 146 -5.08 -12.56 5.18
C GLU A 146 -6.19 -11.75 4.48
N LEU A 147 -6.16 -11.66 3.15
CA LEU A 147 -7.20 -10.99 2.36
C LEU A 147 -8.60 -11.58 2.53
N VAL A 148 -8.71 -12.88 2.77
CA VAL A 148 -9.99 -13.59 2.92
C VAL A 148 -10.53 -13.51 4.35
N GLU A 149 -9.66 -13.41 5.34
CA GLU A 149 -10.01 -13.41 6.76
C GLU A 149 -10.42 -12.01 7.29
N GLN A 150 -10.17 -10.94 6.50
CA GLN A 150 -10.49 -9.55 6.85
C GLN A 150 -11.88 -9.14 6.34
#